data_cfc48ffbe78fe4d8e2bb5d8286da7f8a
#
_entry.id   cfc48ffbe78fe4d8e2bb5d8286da7f8a
#
_cell.length_a   1.000
_cell.length_b   1.000
_cell.length_c   1.000
_cell.angle_alpha   90.00
_cell.angle_beta   90.00
_cell.angle_gamma   90.00
#
_symmetry.space_group_name_H-M   'P 1'
#
loop_
_entity.id
_entity.type
_entity.pdbx_description
1 polymer ?
#
loop_
_entity_poly.entity_id
_entity_poly.type
_entity_poly.pdbx_seq_one_letter_code
_entity_poly.pdbx_strand_id
1 'polypeptide(L)'
;MFKRLTVGLAALAASVSVTAAPDNMSQLKQMKVATTDLNIPVVPQEGKNADALRKNLQSISLPPGFKIDLYAVAPDVRHMAIAPSTNMLFAGTRKTTVWAITDRNNDKVADEVKSFAPSLNFTNPNAVCWTPDGFLVVAEHNRVLNFPAAEFFYEGPDVAVIEVVAQGGLIPVEEESYNHGARTCEIGPDGMLYVTLGQ
;
A
#
# COMPACT_ATOMS: atom_id res chain seq x y z
N MET A 1 16.04 78.97 25.99
CA MET A 1 17.24 78.25 25.42
C MET A 1 16.99 76.77 25.48
N PHE A 2 16.35 76.19 24.43
CA PHE A 2 15.97 74.77 24.39
C PHE A 2 16.99 74.03 23.56
N LYS A 3 17.73 73.09 24.20
CA LYS A 3 18.61 72.13 23.50
C LYS A 3 17.78 70.95 22.91
N ARG A 4 17.80 70.78 21.59
CA ARG A 4 17.23 69.65 20.92
C ARG A 4 18.23 68.50 21.01
N LEU A 5 17.78 67.36 21.58
CA LEU A 5 18.51 66.13 21.63
C LEU A 5 18.12 65.29 20.39
N THR A 6 19.06 65.05 19.47
CA THR A 6 18.85 64.21 18.30
C THR A 6 19.30 62.79 18.68
N VAL A 7 18.33 61.89 18.77
CA VAL A 7 18.62 60.45 18.95
C VAL A 7 18.77 59.81 17.56
N GLY A 8 19.96 59.41 17.23
CA GLY A 8 20.23 58.68 16.00
C GLY A 8 19.87 57.20 16.17
N LEU A 9 18.92 56.72 15.35
CA LEU A 9 18.56 55.31 15.28
C LEU A 9 19.51 54.61 14.33
N ALA A 10 20.43 53.80 14.88
CA ALA A 10 21.29 52.90 14.07
C ALA A 10 20.52 51.63 13.74
N ALA A 11 20.13 51.46 12.48
CA ALA A 11 19.54 50.22 12.00
C ALA A 11 20.64 49.19 11.77
N LEU A 12 20.68 48.15 12.59
CA LEU A 12 21.51 46.95 12.34
C LEU A 12 20.82 46.12 11.25
N ALA A 13 21.37 46.10 10.05
CA ALA A 13 20.98 45.16 9.00
C ALA A 13 21.62 43.79 9.28
N ALA A 14 20.86 42.86 9.81
CA ALA A 14 21.28 41.48 9.91
C ALA A 14 21.15 40.83 8.53
N SER A 15 22.29 40.58 7.88
CA SER A 15 22.34 39.76 6.65
C SER A 15 22.12 38.29 7.00
N VAL A 16 20.93 37.78 6.68
CA VAL A 16 20.64 36.36 6.75
C VAL A 16 21.31 35.70 5.54
N SER A 17 22.38 34.98 5.77
CA SER A 17 23.00 34.14 4.75
C SER A 17 22.06 32.97 4.45
N VAL A 18 21.35 33.04 3.33
CA VAL A 18 20.62 31.89 2.80
C VAL A 18 21.67 30.91 2.27
N THR A 19 21.97 29.86 3.04
CA THR A 19 22.73 28.72 2.54
C THR A 19 21.86 28.07 1.47
N ALA A 20 22.34 28.04 0.22
CA ALA A 20 21.67 27.32 -0.85
C ALA A 20 21.45 25.88 -0.42
N ALA A 21 20.24 25.36 -0.62
CA ALA A 21 19.94 23.96 -0.40
C ALA A 21 20.93 23.10 -1.22
N PRO A 22 21.37 21.95 -0.69
CA PRO A 22 22.27 21.06 -1.44
C PRO A 22 21.64 20.72 -2.80
N ASP A 23 22.47 20.74 -3.85
CA ASP A 23 22.05 20.40 -5.20
C ASP A 23 21.65 18.92 -5.29
N ASN A 24 20.35 18.64 -5.03
CA ASN A 24 19.81 17.29 -5.08
C ASN A 24 19.88 16.68 -6.50
N MET A 25 20.05 17.50 -7.55
CA MET A 25 20.21 17.00 -8.91
C MET A 25 21.53 16.29 -9.13
N SER A 26 22.60 16.73 -8.47
CA SER A 26 23.89 16.04 -8.53
C SER A 26 23.86 14.71 -7.80
N GLN A 27 23.09 14.60 -6.71
CA GLN A 27 22.84 13.34 -6.00
C GLN A 27 21.96 12.39 -6.81
N LEU A 28 20.89 12.89 -7.45
CA LEU A 28 20.04 12.10 -8.33
C LEU A 28 20.81 11.49 -9.51
N LYS A 29 21.77 12.22 -10.10
CA LYS A 29 22.64 11.70 -11.17
C LYS A 29 23.58 10.58 -10.71
N GLN A 30 23.83 10.45 -9.41
CA GLN A 30 24.63 9.37 -8.83
C GLN A 30 23.79 8.15 -8.44
N MET A 31 22.48 8.28 -8.43
CA MET A 31 21.60 7.15 -8.16
C MET A 31 21.71 6.14 -9.29
N LYS A 32 22.21 4.97 -8.95
CA LYS A 32 22.14 3.80 -9.85
C LYS A 32 20.75 3.19 -9.69
N VAL A 33 20.08 2.97 -10.79
CA VAL A 33 18.87 2.13 -10.78
C VAL A 33 19.33 0.74 -10.35
N ALA A 34 18.85 0.28 -9.21
CA ALA A 34 19.03 -1.10 -8.80
C ALA A 34 18.22 -1.96 -9.79
N THR A 35 18.92 -2.63 -10.70
CA THR A 35 18.30 -3.68 -11.51
C THR A 35 18.29 -4.94 -10.67
N THR A 36 17.10 -5.48 -10.42
CA THR A 36 16.96 -6.77 -9.78
C THR A 36 16.51 -7.79 -10.83
N ASP A 37 17.15 -8.96 -10.81
CA ASP A 37 16.75 -10.12 -11.63
C ASP A 37 15.65 -10.93 -10.96
N LEU A 38 15.04 -10.42 -9.88
CA LEU A 38 13.98 -11.10 -9.17
C LEU A 38 12.76 -11.27 -10.09
N ASN A 39 12.47 -12.50 -10.42
CA ASN A 39 11.23 -12.83 -11.14
C ASN A 39 10.04 -12.72 -10.19
N ILE A 40 9.22 -11.70 -10.37
CA ILE A 40 8.04 -11.48 -9.53
C ILE A 40 6.95 -12.45 -9.95
N PRO A 41 6.39 -13.25 -9.03
CA PRO A 41 5.33 -14.19 -9.35
C PRO A 41 4.09 -13.50 -9.93
N VAL A 42 3.62 -14.00 -11.07
CA VAL A 42 2.38 -13.57 -11.74
C VAL A 42 1.43 -14.75 -11.80
N VAL A 43 0.17 -14.53 -11.50
CA VAL A 43 -0.87 -15.57 -11.54
C VAL A 43 -1.49 -15.62 -12.94
N PRO A 44 -1.49 -16.80 -13.62
CA PRO A 44 -2.17 -16.94 -14.91
C PRO A 44 -3.67 -16.63 -14.78
N GLN A 45 -4.18 -15.75 -15.64
CA GLN A 45 -5.60 -15.34 -15.66
C GLN A 45 -6.45 -16.21 -16.58
N GLU A 46 -5.81 -17.09 -17.32
CA GLU A 46 -6.45 -18.06 -18.25
C GLU A 46 -6.06 -19.50 -17.92
N GLY A 47 -6.71 -20.44 -18.62
CA GLY A 47 -6.45 -21.86 -18.52
C GLY A 47 -7.36 -22.58 -17.53
N LYS A 48 -7.06 -23.85 -17.26
CA LYS A 48 -7.92 -24.81 -16.56
C LYS A 48 -8.53 -24.27 -15.26
N ASN A 49 -7.76 -23.50 -14.49
CA ASN A 49 -8.23 -22.98 -13.20
C ASN A 49 -9.26 -21.86 -13.40
N ALA A 50 -8.99 -20.90 -14.27
CA ALA A 50 -9.91 -19.83 -14.62
C ALA A 50 -11.21 -20.40 -15.25
N ASP A 51 -11.08 -21.41 -16.13
CA ASP A 51 -12.23 -22.05 -16.76
C ASP A 51 -13.12 -22.77 -15.75
N ALA A 52 -12.51 -23.43 -14.75
CA ALA A 52 -13.26 -24.07 -13.67
C ALA A 52 -14.03 -23.03 -12.82
N LEU A 53 -13.42 -21.89 -12.53
CA LEU A 53 -14.06 -20.79 -11.80
C LEU A 53 -15.23 -20.21 -12.63
N ARG A 54 -15.01 -19.90 -13.91
CA ARG A 54 -16.09 -19.41 -14.80
C ARG A 54 -17.27 -20.38 -14.87
N LYS A 55 -16.98 -21.69 -14.94
CA LYS A 55 -18.00 -22.73 -14.91
C LYS A 55 -18.79 -22.74 -13.61
N ASN A 56 -18.13 -22.55 -12.47
CA ASN A 56 -18.79 -22.49 -11.18
C ASN A 56 -19.73 -21.28 -11.07
N LEU A 57 -19.34 -20.12 -11.65
CA LEU A 57 -20.18 -18.91 -11.66
C LEU A 57 -21.51 -19.15 -12.37
N GLN A 58 -21.55 -19.98 -13.41
CA GLN A 58 -22.77 -20.32 -14.15
C GLN A 58 -23.83 -21.03 -13.31
N SER A 59 -23.44 -21.65 -12.20
CA SER A 59 -24.35 -22.34 -11.27
C SER A 59 -24.97 -21.42 -10.21
N ILE A 60 -24.55 -20.13 -10.17
CA ILE A 60 -25.01 -19.16 -9.17
C ILE A 60 -26.32 -18.52 -9.66
N SER A 61 -27.35 -18.62 -8.84
CA SER A 61 -28.63 -17.91 -9.09
C SER A 61 -28.56 -16.50 -8.55
N LEU A 62 -28.86 -15.53 -9.40
CA LEU A 62 -28.83 -14.10 -9.05
C LEU A 62 -30.21 -13.47 -9.10
N PRO A 63 -30.50 -12.44 -8.30
CA PRO A 63 -31.68 -11.62 -8.46
C PRO A 63 -31.71 -10.92 -9.83
N PRO A 64 -32.91 -10.56 -10.31
CA PRO A 64 -33.07 -9.83 -11.57
C PRO A 64 -32.23 -8.53 -11.60
N GLY A 65 -31.50 -8.29 -12.69
CA GLY A 65 -30.69 -7.11 -12.89
C GLY A 65 -29.23 -7.25 -12.40
N PHE A 66 -28.88 -8.34 -11.71
CA PHE A 66 -27.49 -8.63 -11.31
C PHE A 66 -26.79 -9.53 -12.32
N LYS A 67 -25.48 -9.30 -12.46
CA LYS A 67 -24.57 -10.15 -13.23
C LYS A 67 -23.38 -10.52 -12.36
N ILE A 68 -22.77 -11.66 -12.63
CA ILE A 68 -21.55 -12.13 -11.98
C ILE A 68 -20.55 -12.58 -13.05
N ASP A 69 -19.34 -12.07 -12.97
CA ASP A 69 -18.25 -12.42 -13.87
C ASP A 69 -16.97 -12.65 -13.07
N LEU A 70 -16.01 -13.40 -13.64
CA LEU A 70 -14.70 -13.57 -13.07
C LEU A 70 -13.84 -12.34 -13.40
N TYR A 71 -13.53 -11.53 -12.39
CA TYR A 71 -12.67 -10.37 -12.55
C TYR A 71 -11.18 -10.78 -12.57
N ALA A 72 -10.75 -11.60 -11.60
CA ALA A 72 -9.36 -12.02 -11.47
C ALA A 72 -9.24 -13.41 -10.83
N VAL A 73 -8.18 -14.12 -11.16
CA VAL A 73 -7.73 -15.32 -10.44
C VAL A 73 -6.61 -14.91 -9.50
N ALA A 74 -6.88 -14.87 -8.20
CA ALA A 74 -5.90 -14.53 -7.17
C ALA A 74 -6.01 -15.51 -5.99
N PRO A 75 -4.95 -16.29 -5.69
CA PRO A 75 -5.00 -17.28 -4.64
C PRO A 75 -5.09 -16.69 -3.23
N ASP A 76 -5.81 -17.38 -2.35
CA ASP A 76 -5.87 -17.13 -0.89
C ASP A 76 -6.34 -15.72 -0.47
N VAL A 77 -7.00 -14.97 -1.34
CA VAL A 77 -7.49 -13.61 -1.08
C VAL A 77 -8.43 -13.55 0.12
N ARG A 78 -8.25 -12.51 0.93
CA ARG A 78 -9.04 -12.24 2.14
C ARG A 78 -9.70 -10.86 2.11
N HIS A 79 -8.90 -9.82 2.20
CA HIS A 79 -9.37 -8.45 2.21
C HIS A 79 -8.87 -7.73 0.96
N MET A 80 -9.67 -6.82 0.42
CA MET A 80 -9.37 -6.13 -0.83
C MET A 80 -9.59 -4.64 -0.68
N ALA A 81 -8.76 -3.84 -1.35
CA ALA A 81 -8.87 -2.39 -1.37
C ALA A 81 -8.53 -1.85 -2.75
N ILE A 82 -9.38 -0.94 -3.25
CA ILE A 82 -9.19 -0.30 -4.56
C ILE A 82 -8.32 0.94 -4.37
N ALA A 83 -7.27 1.07 -5.19
CA ALA A 83 -6.40 2.22 -5.19
C ALA A 83 -7.12 3.48 -5.68
N PRO A 84 -6.95 4.62 -4.99
CA PRO A 84 -7.75 5.81 -5.24
C PRO A 84 -7.48 6.48 -6.60
N SER A 85 -6.27 6.35 -7.15
CA SER A 85 -5.88 7.08 -8.37
C SER A 85 -5.90 6.21 -9.62
N THR A 86 -5.60 4.92 -9.51
CA THR A 86 -5.41 4.02 -10.66
C THR A 86 -6.52 2.99 -10.82
N ASN A 87 -7.43 2.87 -9.86
CA ASN A 87 -8.46 1.82 -9.77
C ASN A 87 -7.91 0.39 -9.70
N MET A 88 -6.58 0.20 -9.54
CA MET A 88 -6.05 -1.14 -9.30
C MET A 88 -6.55 -1.67 -7.96
N LEU A 89 -6.64 -3.00 -7.87
CA LEU A 89 -7.07 -3.70 -6.68
C LEU A 89 -5.86 -4.29 -5.96
N PHE A 90 -5.71 -4.00 -4.67
CA PHE A 90 -4.78 -4.71 -3.81
C PHE A 90 -5.53 -5.74 -2.97
N ALA A 91 -4.97 -6.94 -2.89
CA ALA A 91 -5.62 -8.04 -2.19
C ALA A 91 -4.66 -8.70 -1.19
N GLY A 92 -4.99 -8.57 0.08
CA GLY A 92 -4.31 -9.26 1.18
C GLY A 92 -4.66 -10.75 1.20
N THR A 93 -3.74 -11.57 1.71
CA THR A 93 -3.91 -13.01 1.77
C THR A 93 -3.68 -13.59 3.16
N ARG A 94 -4.07 -14.83 3.34
CA ARG A 94 -3.81 -15.59 4.57
C ARG A 94 -2.46 -16.31 4.54
N LYS A 95 -1.60 -16.04 3.57
CA LYS A 95 -0.27 -16.68 3.49
C LYS A 95 0.83 -15.63 3.58
N THR A 96 1.53 -15.40 2.51
CA THR A 96 2.74 -14.57 2.49
C THR A 96 2.74 -13.55 1.36
N THR A 97 1.60 -13.32 0.71
CA THR A 97 1.54 -12.51 -0.49
C THR A 97 0.43 -11.45 -0.37
N VAL A 98 0.74 -10.24 -0.78
CA VAL A 98 -0.26 -9.24 -1.19
C VAL A 98 -0.26 -9.22 -2.71
N TRP A 99 -1.44 -9.29 -3.33
CA TRP A 99 -1.58 -9.23 -4.78
C TRP A 99 -1.86 -7.79 -5.22
N ALA A 100 -1.15 -7.33 -6.24
CA ALA A 100 -1.48 -6.16 -7.04
C ALA A 100 -2.18 -6.64 -8.31
N ILE A 101 -3.41 -6.16 -8.53
CA ILE A 101 -4.30 -6.63 -9.59
C ILE A 101 -4.64 -5.43 -10.46
N THR A 102 -4.35 -5.51 -11.75
CA THR A 102 -4.55 -4.41 -12.71
C THR A 102 -5.49 -4.80 -13.82
N ASP A 103 -6.37 -3.87 -14.18
CA ASP A 103 -7.22 -3.87 -15.37
C ASP A 103 -6.90 -2.59 -16.15
N ARG A 104 -5.94 -2.68 -17.09
CA ARG A 104 -5.40 -1.51 -17.81
C ARG A 104 -6.31 -1.01 -18.91
N ASN A 105 -7.12 -1.91 -19.46
CA ASN A 105 -8.03 -1.61 -20.58
C ASN A 105 -9.45 -1.26 -20.13
N ASN A 106 -9.75 -1.38 -18.80
CA ASN A 106 -11.04 -1.11 -18.19
C ASN A 106 -12.19 -2.00 -18.68
N ASP A 107 -11.91 -3.24 -19.08
CA ASP A 107 -12.92 -4.17 -19.57
C ASP A 107 -13.61 -5.01 -18.47
N LYS A 108 -13.21 -4.79 -17.21
CA LYS A 108 -13.68 -5.50 -16.01
C LYS A 108 -13.13 -6.92 -15.88
N VAL A 109 -12.00 -7.18 -16.53
CA VAL A 109 -11.21 -8.40 -16.37
C VAL A 109 -9.77 -7.99 -16.09
N ALA A 110 -9.16 -8.57 -15.08
CA ALA A 110 -7.79 -8.24 -14.74
C ALA A 110 -6.81 -8.72 -15.82
N ASP A 111 -5.96 -7.80 -16.32
CA ASP A 111 -4.87 -8.11 -17.23
C ASP A 111 -3.72 -8.82 -16.52
N GLU A 112 -3.44 -8.44 -15.28
CA GLU A 112 -2.31 -8.96 -14.52
C GLU A 112 -2.63 -9.06 -13.02
N VAL A 113 -2.20 -10.16 -12.42
CA VAL A 113 -2.18 -10.38 -10.97
C VAL A 113 -0.76 -10.71 -10.57
N LYS A 114 -0.11 -9.78 -9.89
CA LYS A 114 1.32 -9.82 -9.55
C LYS A 114 1.52 -9.76 -8.03
N SER A 115 2.56 -10.43 -7.53
CA SER A 115 2.96 -10.29 -6.14
C SER A 115 3.47 -8.87 -5.87
N PHE A 116 2.88 -8.20 -4.89
CA PHE A 116 3.28 -6.87 -4.43
C PHE A 116 4.40 -6.98 -3.40
N ALA A 117 5.46 -6.18 -3.54
CA ALA A 117 6.59 -6.06 -2.61
C ALA A 117 7.13 -7.42 -2.08
N PRO A 118 7.46 -8.38 -2.96
CA PRO A 118 7.83 -9.74 -2.54
C PRO A 118 9.10 -9.80 -1.70
N SER A 119 9.97 -8.79 -1.74
CA SER A 119 11.17 -8.69 -0.91
C SER A 119 10.87 -8.56 0.59
N LEU A 120 9.67 -8.12 0.97
CA LEU A 120 9.29 -7.91 2.38
C LEU A 120 8.94 -9.18 3.15
N ASN A 121 8.77 -10.32 2.47
CA ASN A 121 8.41 -11.59 3.10
C ASN A 121 7.25 -11.44 4.11
N PHE A 122 6.09 -11.03 3.63
CA PHE A 122 4.90 -10.84 4.46
C PHE A 122 4.53 -12.07 5.29
N THR A 123 4.02 -11.83 6.49
CA THR A 123 3.47 -12.87 7.35
C THR A 123 1.97 -12.66 7.53
N ASN A 124 1.17 -13.43 6.81
CA ASN A 124 -0.28 -13.40 6.89
C ASN A 124 -0.85 -11.96 6.70
N PRO A 125 -0.57 -11.29 5.56
CA PRO A 125 -1.00 -9.92 5.28
C PRO A 125 -2.49 -9.89 4.95
N ASN A 126 -3.33 -10.15 5.93
CA ASN A 126 -4.77 -10.34 5.76
C ASN A 126 -5.48 -9.07 5.32
N ALA A 127 -5.10 -7.93 5.93
CA ALA A 127 -5.81 -6.68 5.76
C ALA A 127 -5.06 -5.71 4.86
N VAL A 128 -5.78 -5.09 3.96
CA VAL A 128 -5.30 -3.98 3.11
C VAL A 128 -6.34 -2.87 3.11
N CYS A 129 -5.92 -1.63 3.29
CA CYS A 129 -6.81 -0.47 3.22
C CYS A 129 -6.04 0.78 2.79
N TRP A 130 -6.76 1.83 2.37
CA TRP A 130 -6.15 3.08 1.92
C TRP A 130 -6.40 4.20 2.91
N THR A 131 -5.35 4.99 3.16
CA THR A 131 -5.51 6.26 3.87
C THR A 131 -6.09 7.33 2.91
N PRO A 132 -6.72 8.39 3.43
CA PRO A 132 -7.17 9.51 2.60
C PRO A 132 -6.07 10.17 1.76
N ASP A 133 -4.82 10.09 2.23
CA ASP A 133 -3.65 10.63 1.55
C ASP A 133 -3.12 9.70 0.44
N GLY A 134 -3.79 8.58 0.18
CA GLY A 134 -3.41 7.64 -0.88
C GLY A 134 -2.29 6.68 -0.51
N PHE A 135 -2.12 6.35 0.77
CA PHE A 135 -1.16 5.35 1.22
C PHE A 135 -1.85 4.00 1.42
N LEU A 136 -1.24 2.94 0.91
CA LEU A 136 -1.69 1.58 1.18
C LEU A 136 -1.21 1.13 2.57
N VAL A 137 -2.14 0.76 3.42
CA VAL A 137 -1.85 0.09 4.70
C VAL A 137 -2.01 -1.40 4.52
N VAL A 138 -1.02 -2.16 4.97
CA VAL A 138 -1.07 -3.63 5.07
C VAL A 138 -0.94 -3.99 6.54
N ALA A 139 -2.00 -4.58 7.11
CA ALA A 139 -1.94 -5.16 8.45
C ALA A 139 -1.69 -6.66 8.33
N GLU A 140 -0.51 -7.06 8.77
CA GLU A 140 -0.07 -8.43 8.86
C GLU A 140 -0.52 -9.08 10.17
N HIS A 141 -0.13 -10.29 10.38
CA HIS A 141 -0.49 -11.05 11.58
C HIS A 141 -0.28 -10.25 12.87
N ASN A 142 0.90 -9.67 13.06
CA ASN A 142 1.26 -8.89 14.25
C ASN A 142 2.16 -7.67 13.92
N ARG A 143 1.93 -7.03 12.77
CA ARG A 143 2.66 -5.85 12.28
C ARG A 143 1.76 -5.00 11.39
N VAL A 144 2.00 -3.70 11.31
CA VAL A 144 1.33 -2.80 10.37
C VAL A 144 2.34 -2.03 9.56
N LEU A 145 2.21 -2.12 8.24
CA LEU A 145 3.06 -1.45 7.25
C LEU A 145 2.26 -0.41 6.46
N ASN A 146 2.92 0.67 6.09
CA ASN A 146 2.36 1.73 5.25
C ASN A 146 3.24 1.96 4.01
N PHE A 147 2.61 2.01 2.85
CA PHE A 147 3.25 2.15 1.54
C PHE A 147 2.80 3.44 0.86
N PRO A 148 3.62 4.50 0.89
CA PRO A 148 3.24 5.83 0.42
C PRO A 148 2.94 5.92 -1.08
N ALA A 149 3.42 4.97 -1.88
CA ALA A 149 3.35 5.04 -3.33
C ALA A 149 3.08 3.67 -3.99
N ALA A 150 2.34 2.79 -3.29
CA ALA A 150 2.09 1.41 -3.71
C ALA A 150 1.53 1.30 -5.13
N GLU A 151 0.54 2.13 -5.48
CA GLU A 151 -0.13 2.08 -6.78
C GLU A 151 0.75 2.55 -7.97
N PHE A 152 1.87 3.22 -7.69
CA PHE A 152 2.79 3.71 -8.71
C PHE A 152 4.06 2.87 -8.85
N PHE A 153 4.43 2.11 -7.81
CA PHE A 153 5.68 1.35 -7.76
C PHE A 153 5.48 -0.16 -7.51
N TYR A 154 4.28 -0.68 -7.75
CA TYR A 154 3.95 -2.09 -7.53
C TYR A 154 4.68 -3.07 -8.45
N GLU A 155 5.27 -2.60 -9.55
CA GLU A 155 5.93 -3.46 -10.54
C GLU A 155 7.31 -3.95 -10.10
N GLY A 156 7.94 -3.24 -9.15
CA GLY A 156 9.24 -3.61 -8.62
C GLY A 156 9.16 -4.56 -7.41
N PRO A 157 10.24 -5.29 -7.10
CA PRO A 157 10.30 -6.14 -5.92
C PRO A 157 10.41 -5.35 -4.64
N ASP A 158 10.99 -4.15 -4.71
CA ASP A 158 11.27 -3.26 -3.59
C ASP A 158 10.35 -2.05 -3.69
N VAL A 159 9.55 -1.82 -2.66
CA VAL A 159 8.63 -0.70 -2.55
C VAL A 159 8.95 0.08 -1.28
N ALA A 160 8.87 1.41 -1.34
CA ALA A 160 9.05 2.24 -0.15
C ALA A 160 8.00 1.88 0.90
N VAL A 161 8.45 1.58 2.12
CA VAL A 161 7.61 1.11 3.22
C VAL A 161 7.98 1.81 4.52
N ILE A 162 6.95 2.07 5.34
CA ILE A 162 7.08 2.60 6.69
C ILE A 162 6.45 1.58 7.64
N GLU A 163 7.18 1.14 8.64
CA GLU A 163 6.64 0.29 9.69
C GLU A 163 5.90 1.16 10.72
N VAL A 164 4.57 1.10 10.73
CA VAL A 164 3.71 1.88 11.63
C VAL A 164 3.58 1.21 12.98
N VAL A 165 3.41 -0.11 12.96
CA VAL A 165 3.46 -0.96 14.17
C VAL A 165 4.48 -2.06 13.91
N ALA A 166 5.49 -2.13 14.76
CA ALA A 166 6.55 -3.12 14.67
C ALA A 166 6.03 -4.55 14.87
N GLN A 167 6.77 -5.53 14.36
CA GLN A 167 6.46 -6.94 14.59
C GLN A 167 6.32 -7.22 16.09
N GLY A 168 5.21 -7.84 16.49
CA GLY A 168 4.87 -8.09 17.91
C GLY A 168 4.16 -6.93 18.60
N GLY A 169 3.82 -5.85 17.88
CA GLY A 169 3.24 -4.65 18.47
C GLY A 169 1.71 -4.60 18.57
N LEU A 170 1.00 -5.53 17.92
CA LEU A 170 -0.47 -5.61 17.99
C LEU A 170 -0.96 -6.59 19.05
N ILE A 171 -0.25 -7.69 19.23
CA ILE A 171 -0.62 -8.79 20.12
C ILE A 171 0.61 -9.14 20.95
N PRO A 172 0.48 -9.31 22.30
CA PRO A 172 1.56 -9.83 23.10
C PRO A 172 2.10 -11.15 22.53
N VAL A 173 3.43 -11.31 22.51
CA VAL A 173 4.08 -12.45 21.85
C VAL A 173 3.62 -13.78 22.46
N GLU A 174 3.33 -13.81 23.77
CA GLU A 174 2.83 -14.98 24.49
C GLU A 174 1.39 -15.36 24.14
N GLU A 175 0.62 -14.43 23.57
CA GLU A 175 -0.75 -14.63 23.09
C GLU A 175 -0.83 -14.84 21.57
N GLU A 176 0.29 -14.70 20.89
CA GLU A 176 0.36 -14.82 19.43
C GLU A 176 0.08 -16.28 18.99
N SER A 177 -0.87 -16.44 18.09
CA SER A 177 -1.17 -17.73 17.48
C SER A 177 -1.62 -17.54 16.04
N TYR A 178 -1.56 -18.59 15.24
CA TYR A 178 -1.98 -18.53 13.83
C TYR A 178 -3.41 -18.00 13.63
N ASN A 179 -4.28 -18.21 14.59
CA ASN A 179 -5.67 -17.76 14.55
C ASN A 179 -5.89 -16.37 15.17
N HIS A 180 -4.94 -15.87 15.93
CA HIS A 180 -4.99 -14.55 16.59
C HIS A 180 -4.09 -13.58 15.81
N GLY A 181 -4.65 -12.77 14.97
CA GLY A 181 -3.91 -11.82 14.16
C GLY A 181 -4.81 -10.77 13.55
N ALA A 182 -4.22 -9.77 12.91
CA ALA A 182 -4.98 -8.74 12.21
C ALA A 182 -5.86 -9.35 11.11
N ARG A 183 -7.10 -8.88 11.02
CA ARG A 183 -8.12 -9.43 10.10
C ARG A 183 -8.53 -8.44 9.03
N THR A 184 -8.90 -7.24 9.44
CA THR A 184 -9.29 -6.16 8.54
C THR A 184 -8.68 -4.85 9.02
N CYS A 185 -8.58 -3.87 8.14
CA CYS A 185 -8.29 -2.50 8.50
C CYS A 185 -9.24 -1.54 7.75
N GLU A 186 -9.47 -0.37 8.35
CA GLU A 186 -10.26 0.70 7.77
C GLU A 186 -9.84 2.03 8.37
N ILE A 187 -9.99 3.11 7.62
CA ILE A 187 -9.83 4.46 8.16
C ILE A 187 -11.20 4.97 8.58
N GLY A 188 -11.36 5.28 9.85
CA GLY A 188 -12.60 5.83 10.40
C GLY A 188 -12.86 7.28 9.95
N PRO A 189 -14.08 7.78 10.16
CA PRO A 189 -14.46 9.16 9.85
C PRO A 189 -13.69 10.22 10.65
N ASP A 190 -13.03 9.80 11.72
CA ASP A 190 -12.11 10.59 12.55
C ASP A 190 -10.66 10.59 12.02
N GLY A 191 -10.39 9.91 10.90
CA GLY A 191 -9.07 9.78 10.30
C GLY A 191 -8.15 8.76 10.98
N MET A 192 -8.67 8.02 11.98
CA MET A 192 -7.88 7.00 12.68
C MET A 192 -7.90 5.67 11.94
N LEU A 193 -6.78 4.94 12.01
CA LEU A 193 -6.68 3.58 11.49
C LEU A 193 -7.25 2.59 12.53
N TYR A 194 -8.27 1.87 12.13
CA TYR A 194 -8.86 0.79 12.90
C TYR A 194 -8.37 -0.55 12.35
N VAL A 195 -7.83 -1.39 13.22
CA VAL A 195 -7.40 -2.76 12.89
C VAL A 195 -8.15 -3.73 13.79
N THR A 196 -8.86 -4.69 13.19
CA THR A 196 -9.52 -5.75 13.96
C THR A 196 -8.57 -6.91 14.20
N LEU A 197 -8.58 -7.45 15.39
CA LEU A 197 -7.81 -8.63 15.78
C LEU A 197 -8.75 -9.83 15.92
N GLY A 198 -8.33 -10.99 15.43
CA GLY A 198 -9.03 -12.25 15.63
C GLY A 198 -8.69 -12.83 17.02
N GLN A 199 -9.67 -13.43 17.67
CA GLN A 199 -9.51 -14.27 18.84
C GLN A 199 -9.75 -15.74 18.48
#